data_6c335eed38211b8d535d1ef723ca838e
#
_entry.id   6c335eed38211b8d535d1ef723ca838e
#
_cell.length_a   1.000
_cell.length_b   1.000
_cell.length_c   1.000
_cell.angle_alpha   90.00
_cell.angle_beta   90.00
_cell.angle_gamma   90.00
#
_symmetry.space_group_name_H-M   'P 1'
#
loop_
_entity.id
_entity.type
_entity.pdbx_description
1 polymer ?
#
loop_
_entity_poly.entity_id
_entity_poly.type
_entity_poly.pdbx_seq_one_letter_code
_entity_poly.pdbx_strand_id
1 'polypeptide(L)'
;MLVISSLLPENQVSTQLAYGDLVKCSEIPIAHTPPGGYGPSFPPLILGNCTEPLVDGAPDLRGIWKVVTATRADETVAPDDRLMSYTERIEQCGNRIVDCGGGTIADALADGTEENGVHDVSVFDYTTPIHVVASYEDEVFILRPVGMPGIQVTRRLDEHGHMIWTRPDMGGVVVTLERVSEPR
;
A
#
# COMPACT_ATOMS: atom_id res chain seq x y z
N MET A 1 -40.62 4.20 61.07
CA MET A 1 -39.63 5.16 60.47
C MET A 1 -38.55 4.36 59.76
N LEU A 2 -38.80 4.14 58.51
CA LEU A 2 -37.89 3.36 57.62
C LEU A 2 -36.96 4.33 56.95
N VAL A 3 -35.66 4.13 57.10
CA VAL A 3 -34.61 4.83 56.35
C VAL A 3 -34.30 3.99 55.13
N ILE A 4 -34.64 4.47 53.96
CA ILE A 4 -34.26 3.85 52.70
C ILE A 4 -32.92 4.46 52.32
N SER A 5 -31.86 3.64 52.41
CA SER A 5 -30.53 3.97 51.88
C SER A 5 -30.55 3.73 50.37
N SER A 6 -30.44 4.79 49.58
CA SER A 6 -30.26 4.73 48.13
C SER A 6 -28.83 4.40 47.83
N LEU A 7 -28.61 3.21 47.31
CA LEU A 7 -27.36 2.82 46.67
C LEU A 7 -27.28 3.51 45.29
N LEU A 8 -26.29 4.36 45.15
CA LEU A 8 -25.90 4.89 43.86
C LEU A 8 -25.20 3.77 43.05
N PRO A 9 -25.46 3.63 41.77
CA PRO A 9 -24.74 2.66 40.96
C PRO A 9 -23.30 3.12 40.75
N GLU A 10 -22.41 2.18 41.02
CA GLU A 10 -20.98 2.30 40.83
C GLU A 10 -20.59 2.59 39.39
N ASN A 11 -19.67 3.52 39.27
CA ASN A 11 -18.58 3.59 38.31
C ASN A 11 -18.81 2.90 36.94
N GLN A 12 -19.32 3.64 36.03
CA GLN A 12 -18.86 3.48 34.65
C GLN A 12 -17.39 3.94 34.62
N VAL A 13 -16.51 2.98 34.73
CA VAL A 13 -15.11 3.14 34.31
C VAL A 13 -15.17 3.45 32.81
N SER A 14 -15.17 4.73 32.49
CA SER A 14 -14.83 5.20 31.17
C SER A 14 -13.43 4.67 30.92
N THR A 15 -13.33 3.58 30.18
CA THR A 15 -12.09 3.14 29.57
C THR A 15 -11.75 4.24 28.54
N GLN A 16 -11.13 5.32 29.02
CA GLN A 16 -10.30 6.12 28.15
C GLN A 16 -9.31 5.12 27.55
N LEU A 17 -9.51 4.80 26.27
CA LEU A 17 -8.46 4.21 25.46
C LEU A 17 -7.25 5.12 25.67
N ALA A 18 -6.32 4.66 26.47
CA ALA A 18 -5.02 5.26 26.59
C ALA A 18 -4.55 5.45 25.15
N TYR A 19 -4.01 6.62 24.85
CA TYR A 19 -3.31 6.93 23.61
C TYR A 19 -2.52 5.69 23.23
N GLY A 20 -3.03 4.93 22.23
CA GLY A 20 -2.63 3.56 22.00
C GLY A 20 -1.13 3.47 21.87
N ASP A 21 -0.53 2.48 22.51
CA ASP A 21 0.86 2.14 22.29
C ASP A 21 1.09 2.15 20.78
N LEU A 22 2.09 2.93 20.34
CA LEU A 22 2.45 3.06 18.94
C LEU A 22 2.79 1.67 18.42
N VAL A 23 1.92 1.11 17.60
CA VAL A 23 2.10 -0.24 17.05
C VAL A 23 3.22 -0.17 16.02
N LYS A 24 4.22 -1.04 16.18
CA LYS A 24 5.29 -1.15 15.19
C LYS A 24 4.79 -1.83 13.93
N CYS A 25 5.37 -1.48 12.80
CA CYS A 25 4.98 -2.09 11.52
C CYS A 25 5.13 -3.63 11.56
N SER A 26 6.10 -4.16 12.30
CA SER A 26 6.33 -5.60 12.48
C SER A 26 5.28 -6.31 13.35
N GLU A 27 4.50 -5.58 14.13
CA GLU A 27 3.45 -6.14 15.00
C GLU A 27 2.10 -6.24 14.30
N ILE A 28 1.95 -5.58 13.14
CA ILE A 28 0.75 -5.64 12.31
C ILE A 28 0.82 -6.89 11.42
N PRO A 29 -0.19 -7.78 11.46
CA PRO A 29 -0.20 -8.95 10.59
C PRO A 29 -0.08 -8.58 9.12
N ILE A 30 0.60 -9.43 8.33
CA ILE A 30 0.68 -9.26 6.87
C ILE A 30 -0.72 -9.44 6.27
N ALA A 31 -1.10 -8.52 5.41
CA ALA A 31 -2.36 -8.58 4.69
C ALA A 31 -2.21 -9.34 3.38
N HIS A 32 -3.28 -10.02 2.98
CA HIS A 32 -3.33 -10.78 1.75
C HIS A 32 -4.55 -10.42 0.93
N THR A 33 -4.44 -10.59 -0.38
CA THR A 33 -5.56 -10.44 -1.31
C THR A 33 -6.64 -11.47 -0.99
N PRO A 34 -7.88 -11.05 -0.73
CA PRO A 34 -8.97 -11.99 -0.54
C PRO A 34 -9.28 -12.73 -1.85
N PRO A 35 -9.86 -13.94 -1.81
CA PRO A 35 -10.25 -14.69 -3.00
C PRO A 35 -11.10 -13.83 -3.96
N GLY A 36 -10.65 -13.70 -5.21
CA GLY A 36 -11.30 -12.88 -6.22
C GLY A 36 -11.02 -11.38 -6.14
N GLY A 37 -10.06 -10.97 -5.32
CA GLY A 37 -9.70 -9.56 -5.11
C GLY A 37 -10.54 -8.86 -4.05
N TYR A 38 -10.15 -7.62 -3.66
CA TYR A 38 -10.83 -6.87 -2.60
C TYR A 38 -12.09 -6.10 -3.08
N GLY A 39 -12.48 -6.26 -4.36
CA GLY A 39 -13.68 -5.62 -4.91
C GLY A 39 -13.48 -4.16 -5.32
N PRO A 40 -14.58 -3.36 -5.43
CA PRO A 40 -14.54 -2.02 -6.02
C PRO A 40 -14.03 -0.92 -5.08
N SER A 41 -13.94 -1.20 -3.78
CA SER A 41 -13.48 -0.23 -2.77
C SER A 41 -12.22 -0.73 -2.11
N PHE A 42 -11.29 0.18 -1.79
CA PHE A 42 -10.11 -0.18 -1.02
C PHE A 42 -10.47 -0.85 0.31
N PRO A 43 -9.70 -1.84 0.75
CA PRO A 43 -9.88 -2.45 2.07
C PRO A 43 -9.68 -1.38 3.18
N PRO A 44 -10.05 -1.66 4.45
CA PRO A 44 -9.66 -0.82 5.57
C PRO A 44 -8.16 -0.56 5.59
N LEU A 45 -7.72 0.53 6.23
CA LEU A 45 -6.30 0.83 6.38
C LEU A 45 -5.61 -0.30 7.16
N ILE A 46 -4.52 -0.81 6.59
CA ILE A 46 -3.73 -1.91 7.16
C ILE A 46 -2.69 -1.35 8.14
N LEU A 47 -1.99 -0.29 7.74
CA LEU A 47 -0.97 0.37 8.55
C LEU A 47 -1.48 1.61 9.29
N GLY A 48 -2.79 1.84 9.34
CA GLY A 48 -3.39 3.09 9.85
C GLY A 48 -3.06 3.44 11.30
N ASN A 49 -2.65 2.48 12.13
CA ASN A 49 -2.24 2.69 13.51
C ASN A 49 -0.71 2.74 13.68
N CYS A 50 0.05 2.54 12.63
CA CYS A 50 1.50 2.59 12.67
C CYS A 50 1.99 4.02 12.47
N THR A 51 2.96 4.45 13.27
CA THR A 51 3.51 5.82 13.26
C THR A 51 5.03 5.83 13.18
N GLU A 52 5.66 4.71 12.84
CA GLU A 52 7.10 4.68 12.61
C GLU A 52 7.45 5.59 11.42
N PRO A 53 8.49 6.43 11.54
CA PRO A 53 8.96 7.21 10.42
C PRO A 53 9.43 6.32 9.28
N LEU A 54 9.32 6.79 8.06
CA LEU A 54 9.87 6.08 6.91
C LEU A 54 11.38 5.92 7.08
N VAL A 55 11.91 4.80 6.61
CA VAL A 55 13.35 4.58 6.59
C VAL A 55 14.05 5.52 5.61
N ASP A 56 15.33 5.80 5.84
CA ASP A 56 16.13 6.63 4.96
C ASP A 56 16.14 6.08 3.52
N GLY A 57 15.99 6.96 2.54
CA GLY A 57 15.93 6.59 1.12
C GLY A 57 14.58 6.08 0.63
N ALA A 58 13.56 5.95 1.50
CA ALA A 58 12.20 5.64 1.07
C ALA A 58 11.50 6.91 0.55
N PRO A 59 10.94 6.90 -0.68
CA PRO A 59 10.08 7.98 -1.12
C PRO A 59 8.77 7.96 -0.34
N ASP A 60 8.18 9.13 -0.03
CA ASP A 60 6.86 9.20 0.59
C ASP A 60 5.76 8.99 -0.44
N LEU A 61 5.39 7.73 -0.64
CA LEU A 61 4.34 7.32 -1.58
C LEU A 61 2.95 7.20 -0.94
N ARG A 62 2.79 7.51 0.35
CA ARG A 62 1.52 7.35 1.08
C ARG A 62 0.40 8.15 0.43
N GLY A 63 -0.79 7.57 0.38
CA GLY A 63 -2.00 8.22 -0.12
C GLY A 63 -2.73 7.41 -1.19
N ILE A 64 -3.73 8.04 -1.80
CA ILE A 64 -4.45 7.51 -2.95
C ILE A 64 -3.95 8.23 -4.20
N TRP A 65 -3.63 7.45 -5.20
CA TRP A 65 -3.06 7.89 -6.47
C TRP A 65 -3.98 7.58 -7.63
N LYS A 66 -4.07 8.49 -8.57
CA LYS A 66 -4.89 8.35 -9.78
C LYS A 66 -4.06 8.67 -11.01
N VAL A 67 -4.22 7.89 -12.07
CA VAL A 67 -3.53 8.11 -13.33
C VAL A 67 -3.96 9.43 -13.97
N VAL A 68 -2.98 10.22 -14.40
CA VAL A 68 -3.17 11.45 -15.18
C VAL A 68 -2.66 11.30 -16.62
N THR A 69 -1.55 10.59 -16.80
CA THR A 69 -1.04 10.24 -18.13
C THR A 69 -0.40 8.85 -18.10
N ALA A 70 -0.37 8.20 -19.25
CA ALA A 70 0.34 6.95 -19.42
C ALA A 70 0.90 6.83 -20.84
N THR A 71 2.04 6.13 -20.96
CA THR A 71 2.61 5.71 -22.24
C THR A 71 2.83 4.20 -22.26
N ARG A 72 2.79 3.62 -23.44
CA ARG A 72 3.14 2.22 -23.69
C ARG A 72 4.04 2.17 -24.94
N ALA A 73 5.25 1.62 -24.79
CA ALA A 73 6.27 1.67 -25.86
C ALA A 73 6.47 3.10 -26.41
N ASP A 74 6.57 4.09 -25.52
CA ASP A 74 6.72 5.53 -25.78
C ASP A 74 5.53 6.20 -26.49
N GLU A 75 4.46 5.49 -26.78
CA GLU A 75 3.23 6.06 -27.33
C GLU A 75 2.23 6.40 -26.23
N THR A 76 1.60 7.58 -26.29
CA THR A 76 0.57 8.00 -25.34
C THR A 76 -0.64 7.08 -25.44
N VAL A 77 -1.10 6.57 -24.29
CA VAL A 77 -2.30 5.73 -24.21
C VAL A 77 -3.54 6.58 -24.46
N ALA A 78 -4.52 6.01 -25.14
CA ALA A 78 -5.79 6.67 -25.42
C ALA A 78 -6.55 6.99 -24.11
N PRO A 79 -7.32 8.09 -24.04
CA PRO A 79 -8.04 8.48 -22.81
C PRO A 79 -9.07 7.45 -22.33
N ASP A 80 -9.56 6.58 -23.20
CA ASP A 80 -10.50 5.49 -22.91
C ASP A 80 -9.81 4.15 -22.63
N ASP A 81 -8.48 4.09 -22.62
CA ASP A 81 -7.73 2.92 -22.18
C ASP A 81 -8.04 2.63 -20.70
N ARG A 82 -8.20 1.34 -20.37
CA ARG A 82 -8.47 0.89 -19.01
C ARG A 82 -7.44 1.40 -17.99
N LEU A 83 -6.20 1.59 -18.40
CA LEU A 83 -5.14 2.11 -17.55
C LEU A 83 -5.45 3.51 -17.02
N MET A 84 -6.14 4.36 -17.82
CA MET A 84 -6.50 5.73 -17.41
C MET A 84 -7.52 5.80 -16.27
N SER A 85 -8.22 4.71 -15.98
CA SER A 85 -9.12 4.60 -14.82
C SER A 85 -8.48 3.98 -13.58
N TYR A 86 -7.19 3.60 -13.65
CA TYR A 86 -6.49 2.94 -12.56
C TYR A 86 -6.27 3.90 -11.38
N THR A 87 -6.50 3.36 -10.21
CA THR A 87 -6.19 4.00 -8.93
C THR A 87 -5.50 3.00 -8.02
N GLU A 88 -4.60 3.48 -7.18
CA GLU A 88 -3.98 2.68 -6.12
C GLU A 88 -3.90 3.45 -4.82
N ARG A 89 -3.94 2.75 -3.70
CA ARG A 89 -3.67 3.29 -2.38
C ARG A 89 -2.39 2.70 -1.83
N ILE A 90 -1.47 3.56 -1.42
CA ILE A 90 -0.21 3.16 -0.80
C ILE A 90 -0.21 3.59 0.66
N GLU A 91 0.14 2.66 1.54
CA GLU A 91 0.40 2.86 2.96
C GLU A 91 1.86 2.50 3.24
N GLN A 92 2.55 3.30 4.06
CA GLN A 92 3.94 3.04 4.42
C GLN A 92 4.15 3.32 5.91
N CYS A 93 4.98 2.51 6.55
CA CYS A 93 5.39 2.69 7.93
C CYS A 93 6.74 1.98 8.17
N GLY A 94 7.75 2.69 8.67
CA GLY A 94 9.11 2.15 8.74
C GLY A 94 9.60 1.78 7.34
N ASN A 95 10.02 0.53 7.17
CA ASN A 95 10.37 -0.06 5.86
C ASN A 95 9.25 -0.89 5.23
N ARG A 96 8.05 -0.92 5.84
CA ARG A 96 6.90 -1.66 5.30
C ARG A 96 6.10 -0.81 4.35
N ILE A 97 5.63 -1.43 3.28
CA ILE A 97 4.75 -0.83 2.29
C ILE A 97 3.59 -1.78 1.98
N VAL A 98 2.40 -1.19 1.91
CA VAL A 98 1.19 -1.88 1.44
C VAL A 98 0.66 -1.13 0.24
N ASP A 99 0.59 -1.80 -0.90
CA ASP A 99 0.04 -1.28 -2.14
C ASP A 99 -1.26 -2.01 -2.47
N CYS A 100 -2.36 -1.28 -2.46
CA CYS A 100 -3.68 -1.76 -2.85
C CYS A 100 -4.01 -1.22 -4.24
N GLY A 101 -3.86 -2.04 -5.26
CA GLY A 101 -4.11 -1.66 -6.65
C GLY A 101 -4.64 -2.82 -7.49
N GLY A 102 -5.51 -2.54 -8.47
CA GLY A 102 -6.05 -3.56 -9.36
C GLY A 102 -6.78 -4.72 -8.68
N GLY A 103 -7.29 -4.53 -7.45
CA GLY A 103 -7.99 -5.57 -6.68
C GLY A 103 -7.08 -6.44 -5.81
N THR A 104 -5.75 -6.25 -5.85
CA THR A 104 -4.77 -7.00 -5.05
C THR A 104 -4.17 -6.16 -3.92
N ILE A 105 -3.63 -6.83 -2.91
CA ILE A 105 -2.90 -6.25 -1.80
C ILE A 105 -1.46 -6.76 -1.88
N ALA A 106 -0.52 -5.89 -2.18
CA ALA A 106 0.90 -6.19 -2.11
C ALA A 106 1.46 -5.63 -0.80
N ASP A 107 1.73 -6.50 0.17
CA ASP A 107 2.21 -6.14 1.50
C ASP A 107 3.60 -6.75 1.70
N ALA A 108 4.60 -5.90 1.99
CA ALA A 108 5.98 -6.33 2.09
C ALA A 108 6.81 -5.44 3.03
N LEU A 109 7.91 -5.98 3.55
CA LEU A 109 9.03 -5.18 4.02
C LEU A 109 9.97 -4.93 2.84
N ALA A 110 10.27 -3.66 2.57
CA ALA A 110 11.14 -3.26 1.47
C ALA A 110 12.63 -3.32 1.89
N ASP A 111 13.09 -4.50 2.31
CA ASP A 111 14.44 -4.76 2.81
C ASP A 111 15.34 -5.51 1.81
N GLY A 112 14.83 -5.79 0.62
CA GLY A 112 15.57 -6.47 -0.44
C GLY A 112 15.63 -7.98 -0.29
N THR A 113 14.89 -8.57 0.65
CA THR A 113 14.86 -10.03 0.83
C THR A 113 13.61 -10.65 0.22
N GLU A 114 13.71 -11.89 -0.24
CA GLU A 114 12.57 -12.65 -0.75
C GLU A 114 11.62 -13.03 0.38
N GLU A 115 12.15 -13.37 1.55
CA GLU A 115 11.38 -13.81 2.72
C GLU A 115 10.35 -12.74 3.17
N ASN A 116 10.75 -11.49 3.13
CA ASN A 116 9.93 -10.35 3.56
C ASN A 116 9.24 -9.62 2.39
N GLY A 117 9.37 -10.15 1.19
CA GLY A 117 8.74 -9.63 -0.01
C GLY A 117 7.23 -9.88 -0.07
N VAL A 118 6.63 -9.59 -1.21
CA VAL A 118 5.23 -9.90 -1.47
C VAL A 118 5.07 -11.40 -1.73
N HIS A 119 4.24 -12.07 -0.94
CA HIS A 119 3.81 -13.45 -1.13
C HIS A 119 2.29 -13.46 -1.26
N ASP A 120 1.79 -13.32 -2.47
CA ASP A 120 0.36 -13.16 -2.73
C ASP A 120 -0.01 -13.76 -4.09
N VAL A 121 -1.08 -13.29 -4.70
CA VAL A 121 -1.59 -13.74 -5.99
C VAL A 121 -1.48 -12.66 -7.06
N SER A 122 -1.42 -13.09 -8.30
CA SER A 122 -1.35 -12.23 -9.47
C SER A 122 -2.61 -11.39 -9.65
N VAL A 123 -2.44 -10.10 -9.99
CA VAL A 123 -3.52 -9.16 -10.34
C VAL A 123 -4.30 -9.58 -11.60
N PHE A 124 -3.76 -10.50 -12.40
CA PHE A 124 -4.39 -10.90 -13.66
C PHE A 124 -5.50 -11.93 -13.47
N ASP A 125 -5.40 -12.77 -12.44
CA ASP A 125 -6.33 -13.89 -12.25
C ASP A 125 -6.73 -14.15 -10.78
N TYR A 126 -6.09 -13.45 -9.82
CA TYR A 126 -6.28 -13.59 -8.37
C TYR A 126 -6.08 -15.02 -7.83
N THR A 127 -5.33 -15.83 -8.55
CA THR A 127 -5.11 -17.25 -8.21
C THR A 127 -3.67 -17.71 -8.36
N THR A 128 -2.95 -17.22 -9.37
CA THR A 128 -1.56 -17.58 -9.60
C THR A 128 -0.67 -17.00 -8.50
N PRO A 129 0.03 -17.81 -7.69
CA PRO A 129 0.93 -17.31 -6.66
C PRO A 129 2.07 -16.49 -7.26
N ILE A 130 2.40 -15.39 -6.61
CA ILE A 130 3.56 -14.55 -6.95
C ILE A 130 4.47 -14.38 -5.74
N HIS A 131 5.77 -14.29 -6.01
CA HIS A 131 6.80 -13.91 -5.05
C HIS A 131 7.56 -12.72 -5.62
N VAL A 132 7.64 -11.62 -4.87
CA VAL A 132 8.23 -10.38 -5.36
C VAL A 132 9.10 -9.77 -4.27
N VAL A 133 10.39 -9.60 -4.54
CA VAL A 133 11.29 -8.87 -3.66
C VAL A 133 10.97 -7.38 -3.73
N ALA A 134 10.86 -6.75 -2.56
CA ALA A 134 10.62 -5.31 -2.42
C ALA A 134 11.84 -4.62 -1.82
N SER A 135 12.24 -3.46 -2.35
CA SER A 135 13.34 -2.65 -1.81
C SER A 135 13.11 -1.16 -2.03
N TYR A 136 13.75 -0.34 -1.17
CA TYR A 136 13.95 1.08 -1.42
C TYR A 136 15.41 1.29 -1.84
N GLU A 137 15.62 1.92 -2.98
CA GLU A 137 16.96 2.21 -3.54
C GLU A 137 16.95 3.61 -4.15
N ASP A 138 17.77 4.52 -3.64
CA ASP A 138 17.92 5.89 -4.17
C ASP A 138 16.59 6.63 -4.39
N GLU A 139 15.72 6.64 -3.38
CA GLU A 139 14.38 7.25 -3.42
C GLU A 139 13.43 6.59 -4.44
N VAL A 140 13.69 5.35 -4.80
CA VAL A 140 12.83 4.54 -5.67
C VAL A 140 12.33 3.32 -4.90
N PHE A 141 11.04 3.06 -4.92
CA PHE A 141 10.47 1.78 -4.53
C PHE A 141 10.54 0.81 -5.71
N ILE A 142 11.15 -0.33 -5.49
CA ILE A 142 11.42 -1.32 -6.54
C ILE A 142 10.83 -2.67 -6.15
N LEU A 143 10.10 -3.27 -7.09
CA LEU A 143 9.58 -4.62 -7.01
C LEU A 143 10.25 -5.49 -8.08
N ARG A 144 10.81 -6.63 -7.66
CA ARG A 144 11.49 -7.59 -8.53
C ARG A 144 10.83 -8.96 -8.42
N PRO A 145 10.01 -9.36 -9.41
CA PRO A 145 9.39 -10.69 -9.39
C PRO A 145 10.44 -11.80 -9.39
N VAL A 146 10.29 -12.76 -8.48
CA VAL A 146 11.19 -13.91 -8.38
C VAL A 146 11.05 -14.79 -9.62
N GLY A 147 12.18 -15.22 -10.19
CA GLY A 147 12.20 -16.01 -11.42
C GLY A 147 12.04 -15.22 -12.72
N MET A 148 11.94 -13.89 -12.66
CA MET A 148 11.85 -13.00 -13.83
C MET A 148 13.03 -12.02 -13.87
N PRO A 149 14.25 -12.47 -14.17
CA PRO A 149 15.43 -11.60 -14.15
C PRO A 149 15.29 -10.46 -15.15
N GLY A 150 15.70 -9.27 -14.75
CA GLY A 150 15.63 -8.05 -15.57
C GLY A 150 14.27 -7.33 -15.54
N ILE A 151 13.25 -7.88 -14.88
CA ILE A 151 12.00 -7.19 -14.65
C ILE A 151 12.07 -6.42 -13.33
N GLN A 152 11.83 -5.11 -13.39
CA GLN A 152 11.71 -4.22 -12.24
C GLN A 152 10.47 -3.34 -12.43
N VAL A 153 9.55 -3.42 -11.49
CA VAL A 153 8.43 -2.47 -11.39
C VAL A 153 8.87 -1.39 -10.42
N THR A 154 8.81 -0.13 -10.81
CA THR A 154 9.32 0.96 -9.98
C THR A 154 8.28 2.01 -9.69
N ARG A 155 8.39 2.66 -8.52
CA ARG A 155 7.64 3.87 -8.16
C ARG A 155 8.59 4.89 -7.55
N ARG A 156 8.54 6.10 -8.05
CA ARG A 156 9.31 7.24 -7.52
C ARG A 156 8.50 8.52 -7.67
N LEU A 157 8.88 9.55 -6.92
CA LEU A 157 8.29 10.88 -7.12
C LEU A 157 9.12 11.67 -8.15
N ASP A 158 8.45 12.47 -8.97
CA ASP A 158 9.09 13.50 -9.78
C ASP A 158 9.25 14.82 -9.00
N GLU A 159 9.83 15.82 -9.61
CA GLU A 159 10.05 17.15 -9.04
C GLU A 159 8.74 17.92 -8.72
N HIS A 160 7.63 17.48 -9.26
CA HIS A 160 6.29 18.06 -9.04
C HIS A 160 5.47 17.28 -8.00
N GLY A 161 6.02 16.18 -7.47
CA GLY A 161 5.33 15.30 -6.51
C GLY A 161 4.36 14.31 -7.17
N HIS A 162 4.38 14.15 -8.49
CA HIS A 162 3.67 13.06 -9.14
C HIS A 162 4.43 11.75 -8.95
N MET A 163 3.70 10.66 -8.84
CA MET A 163 4.30 9.33 -8.83
C MET A 163 4.51 8.83 -10.26
N ILE A 164 5.73 8.47 -10.59
CA ILE A 164 6.09 7.80 -11.84
C ILE A 164 6.18 6.30 -11.55
N TRP A 165 5.27 5.56 -12.16
CA TRP A 165 5.20 4.10 -12.07
C TRP A 165 5.59 3.46 -13.39
N THR A 166 6.54 2.50 -13.37
CA THR A 166 7.00 1.80 -14.56
C THR A 166 6.73 0.30 -14.50
N ARG A 167 6.25 -0.26 -15.58
CA ARG A 167 5.91 -1.66 -15.77
C ARG A 167 6.50 -2.18 -17.07
N PRO A 168 7.79 -2.56 -17.11
CA PRO A 168 8.42 -3.07 -18.34
C PRO A 168 7.82 -4.40 -18.80
N ASP A 169 7.30 -5.23 -17.87
CA ASP A 169 6.59 -6.48 -18.12
C ASP A 169 5.25 -6.31 -18.86
N MET A 170 4.71 -5.10 -18.91
CA MET A 170 3.46 -4.77 -19.61
C MET A 170 3.70 -4.02 -20.93
N GLY A 171 4.79 -4.30 -21.62
CA GLY A 171 5.13 -3.64 -22.88
C GLY A 171 5.71 -2.24 -22.69
N GLY A 172 6.49 -2.03 -21.63
CA GLY A 172 7.14 -0.74 -21.37
C GLY A 172 6.17 0.36 -20.97
N VAL A 173 5.20 0.04 -20.12
CA VAL A 173 4.25 1.02 -19.59
C VAL A 173 4.97 1.95 -18.62
N VAL A 174 4.75 3.26 -18.80
CA VAL A 174 5.11 4.32 -17.87
C VAL A 174 3.86 5.13 -17.57
N VAL A 175 3.56 5.29 -16.29
CA VAL A 175 2.36 5.97 -15.81
C VAL A 175 2.76 7.11 -14.90
N THR A 176 2.13 8.27 -15.09
CA THR A 176 2.20 9.39 -14.16
C THR A 176 0.90 9.45 -13.37
N LEU A 177 1.00 9.47 -12.05
CA LEU A 177 -0.16 9.54 -11.15
C LEU A 177 -0.08 10.80 -10.28
N GLU A 178 -1.22 11.42 -10.05
CA GLU A 178 -1.38 12.48 -9.07
C GLU A 178 -1.89 11.91 -7.73
N ARG A 179 -1.48 12.53 -6.63
CA ARG A 179 -2.00 12.20 -5.31
C ARG A 179 -3.35 12.90 -5.10
N VAL A 180 -4.42 12.12 -4.88
CA VAL A 180 -5.78 12.64 -4.69
C VAL A 180 -6.25 12.62 -3.25
N SER A 181 -5.42 12.13 -2.33
CA SER A 181 -5.65 12.23 -0.88
C SER A 181 -4.34 12.50 -0.15
N GLU A 182 -4.42 13.20 0.98
CA GLU A 182 -3.26 13.39 1.85
C GLU A 182 -2.75 12.06 2.41
N PRO A 183 -1.43 11.95 2.68
CA PRO A 183 -0.84 10.82 3.38
C PRO A 183 -1.49 10.67 4.78
N ARG A 184 -1.81 9.45 5.16
CA ARG A 184 -2.31 9.11 6.49
C ARG A 184 -1.38 8.15 7.19
#